data_967ba0f8b9207ff8cc8c4bedc9e58805
#
_entry.id   967ba0f8b9207ff8cc8c4bedc9e58805
#
_cell.length_a   1.000
_cell.length_b   1.000
_cell.length_c   1.000
_cell.angle_alpha   90.00
_cell.angle_beta   90.00
_cell.angle_gamma   90.00
#
_symmetry.space_group_name_H-M   'P 1'
#
loop_
_entity.id
_entity.type
_entity.pdbx_description
1 polymer ?
#
loop_
_entity_poly.entity_id
_entity_poly.type
_entity_poly.pdbx_seq_one_letter_code
_entity_poly.pdbx_strand_id
1 'polypeptide(L)'
;HNCGMGQTLGNLIKFLDPTMHKEYIFERFKDGKVQEEKPEFDFTPSKILKKKTAHERTLDELVSFDKLVQTHPAKQFVYKRLIPKEHWDKFYFCPKFYEWTNSIVPNKFPSLRDDHPRVVIPFYDRAGNFFAFQGRAFGKEQPKYITIKFDETKQKIYGLERLDLNKPVM
;
A
#
# COMPACT_ATOMS: atom_id res chain seq x y z
N HIS A 1 -13.41 6.16 -19.46
CA HIS A 1 -13.79 4.74 -19.49
C HIS A 1 -12.53 3.92 -19.71
N ASN A 2 -11.91 3.45 -18.65
CA ASN A 2 -10.70 2.64 -18.72
C ASN A 2 -11.03 1.23 -18.23
N CYS A 3 -11.45 0.35 -19.17
CA CYS A 3 -11.68 -1.07 -18.86
C CYS A 3 -10.37 -1.86 -18.72
N GLY A 4 -9.20 -1.21 -18.85
CA GLY A 4 -7.88 -1.84 -18.69
C GLY A 4 -7.47 -2.80 -19.80
N MET A 5 -8.26 -2.94 -20.86
CA MET A 5 -7.94 -3.79 -22.01
C MET A 5 -7.56 -2.93 -23.22
N GLY A 6 -6.28 -2.61 -23.34
CA GLY A 6 -5.72 -2.08 -24.58
C GLY A 6 -5.48 -3.23 -25.55
N GLN A 7 -6.20 -3.27 -26.66
CA GLN A 7 -5.97 -4.26 -27.73
C GLN A 7 -5.53 -3.55 -29.02
N THR A 8 -4.68 -4.20 -29.80
CA THR A 8 -4.34 -3.74 -31.15
C THR A 8 -5.55 -3.92 -32.08
N LEU A 9 -5.65 -3.11 -33.13
CA LEU A 9 -6.72 -3.21 -34.12
C LEU A 9 -6.85 -4.64 -34.68
N GLY A 10 -5.72 -5.31 -34.92
CA GLY A 10 -5.74 -6.71 -35.38
C GLY A 10 -6.38 -7.66 -34.37
N ASN A 11 -6.12 -7.51 -33.08
CA ASN A 11 -6.74 -8.32 -32.05
C ASN A 11 -8.25 -8.04 -31.90
N LEU A 12 -8.65 -6.78 -32.07
CA LEU A 12 -10.07 -6.40 -32.06
C LEU A 12 -10.82 -7.04 -33.25
N ILE A 13 -10.27 -6.96 -34.46
CA ILE A 13 -10.86 -7.59 -35.66
C ILE A 13 -10.94 -9.10 -35.47
N LYS A 14 -9.90 -9.75 -34.94
CA LYS A 14 -9.90 -11.20 -34.68
C LYS A 14 -11.01 -11.61 -33.69
N PHE A 15 -11.29 -10.76 -32.72
CA PHE A 15 -12.35 -11.01 -31.72
C PHE A 15 -13.77 -10.84 -32.33
N LEU A 16 -13.96 -9.83 -33.20
CA LEU A 16 -15.24 -9.51 -33.82
C LEU A 16 -15.56 -10.44 -34.98
N ASP A 17 -14.63 -10.73 -35.88
CA ASP A 17 -14.79 -11.60 -37.04
C ASP A 17 -13.45 -12.24 -37.42
N PRO A 18 -13.29 -13.55 -37.14
CA PRO A 18 -12.07 -14.30 -37.52
C PRO A 18 -11.80 -14.37 -39.03
N THR A 19 -12.82 -14.21 -39.85
CA THR A 19 -12.70 -14.28 -41.33
C THR A 19 -12.13 -12.97 -41.84
N MET A 20 -12.66 -11.84 -41.41
CA MET A 20 -12.13 -10.51 -41.73
C MET A 20 -10.68 -10.31 -41.18
N HIS A 21 -10.35 -10.98 -40.08
CA HIS A 21 -8.98 -10.93 -39.59
C HIS A 21 -7.95 -11.53 -40.58
N LYS A 22 -8.31 -12.61 -41.26
CA LYS A 22 -7.44 -13.21 -42.28
C LYS A 22 -7.23 -12.26 -43.49
N GLU A 23 -8.27 -11.59 -43.92
CA GLU A 23 -8.19 -10.59 -45.00
C GLU A 23 -7.35 -9.39 -44.56
N TYR A 24 -7.56 -8.88 -43.35
CA TYR A 24 -6.80 -7.79 -42.78
C TYR A 24 -5.27 -8.10 -42.69
N ILE A 25 -4.93 -9.32 -42.30
CA ILE A 25 -3.52 -9.77 -42.27
C ILE A 25 -2.97 -9.86 -43.66
N PHE A 26 -3.75 -10.44 -44.62
CA PHE A 26 -3.33 -10.60 -46.00
C PHE A 26 -3.08 -9.26 -46.73
N GLU A 27 -3.94 -8.25 -46.52
CA GLU A 27 -3.76 -6.91 -47.07
C GLU A 27 -2.53 -6.23 -46.48
N ARG A 28 -2.26 -6.33 -45.19
CA ARG A 28 -1.04 -5.79 -44.56
C ARG A 28 0.23 -6.43 -45.12
N PHE A 29 0.19 -7.71 -45.46
CA PHE A 29 1.31 -8.40 -46.12
C PHE A 29 1.54 -7.91 -47.57
N LYS A 30 0.43 -7.64 -48.25
CA LYS A 30 0.47 -7.17 -49.66
C LYS A 30 1.05 -5.76 -49.78
N ASP A 31 0.78 -4.90 -48.79
CA ASP A 31 1.28 -3.50 -48.76
C ASP A 31 2.74 -3.36 -48.32
N GLY A 32 3.46 -4.45 -48.11
CA GLY A 32 4.88 -4.44 -47.76
C GLY A 32 5.25 -3.68 -46.48
N LYS A 33 4.25 -3.33 -45.66
CA LYS A 33 4.45 -2.58 -44.41
C LYS A 33 4.70 -3.48 -43.19
N VAL A 34 5.18 -4.68 -43.39
CA VAL A 34 5.76 -5.47 -42.32
C VAL A 34 7.24 -5.12 -42.23
N GLN A 35 7.54 -3.97 -41.68
CA GLN A 35 8.87 -3.80 -41.07
C GLN A 35 8.89 -4.77 -39.88
N GLU A 36 9.82 -5.73 -39.95
CA GLU A 36 10.17 -6.58 -38.79
C GLU A 36 10.91 -5.74 -37.73
N GLU A 37 10.32 -4.68 -37.25
CA GLU A 37 10.63 -4.20 -35.92
C GLU A 37 9.95 -5.18 -34.96
N LYS A 38 10.68 -6.23 -34.58
CA LYS A 38 10.36 -6.97 -33.38
C LYS A 38 10.32 -5.92 -32.27
N PRO A 39 9.13 -5.61 -31.70
CA PRO A 39 9.14 -4.78 -30.52
C PRO A 39 10.01 -5.55 -29.51
N GLU A 40 11.15 -5.00 -29.11
CA GLU A 40 11.85 -5.45 -27.92
C GLU A 40 10.91 -5.21 -26.76
N PHE A 41 10.12 -6.24 -26.46
CA PHE A 41 9.41 -6.30 -25.20
C PHE A 41 10.46 -6.53 -24.12
N ASP A 42 10.85 -5.46 -23.48
CA ASP A 42 11.59 -5.52 -22.24
C ASP A 42 10.67 -6.17 -21.19
N PHE A 43 10.80 -7.50 -21.06
CA PHE A 43 10.18 -8.29 -19.99
C PHE A 43 10.95 -8.15 -18.68
N THR A 44 11.63 -7.03 -18.44
CA THR A 44 11.95 -6.69 -17.06
C THR A 44 10.61 -6.67 -16.33
N PRO A 45 10.39 -7.57 -15.36
CA PRO A 45 9.16 -7.55 -14.61
C PRO A 45 9.10 -6.18 -13.95
N SER A 46 8.35 -5.25 -14.59
CA SER A 46 7.99 -4.01 -13.94
C SER A 46 7.50 -4.43 -12.57
N LYS A 47 8.16 -3.94 -11.51
CA LYS A 47 7.71 -4.17 -10.13
C LYS A 47 6.21 -4.02 -10.16
N ILE A 48 5.48 -5.14 -10.06
CA ILE A 48 4.02 -5.12 -10.02
C ILE A 48 3.74 -4.28 -8.79
N LEU A 49 3.42 -3.01 -9.00
CA LEU A 49 2.99 -2.12 -7.94
C LEU A 49 1.72 -2.78 -7.43
N LYS A 50 1.86 -3.53 -6.33
CA LYS A 50 0.71 -4.14 -5.65
C LYS A 50 -0.31 -3.03 -5.46
N LYS A 51 -1.50 -3.15 -6.05
CA LYS A 51 -2.57 -2.18 -5.83
C LYS A 51 -2.81 -2.16 -4.33
N LYS A 52 -2.62 -0.99 -3.72
CA LYS A 52 -2.88 -0.79 -2.30
C LYS A 52 -4.32 -1.19 -2.00
N THR A 53 -4.54 -1.95 -0.95
CA THR A 53 -5.87 -2.28 -0.44
C THR A 53 -6.59 -1.01 0.02
N ALA A 54 -7.92 -1.07 0.21
CA ALA A 54 -8.66 0.07 0.74
C ALA A 54 -8.08 0.53 2.09
N HIS A 55 -7.69 -0.40 2.96
CA HIS A 55 -7.10 -0.11 4.27
C HIS A 55 -5.67 0.49 4.18
N GLU A 56 -4.87 0.10 3.19
CA GLU A 56 -3.55 0.72 2.96
C GLU A 56 -3.65 2.17 2.49
N ARG A 57 -4.70 2.52 1.74
CA ARG A 57 -4.96 3.90 1.31
C ARG A 57 -5.24 4.82 2.49
N THR A 58 -5.80 4.32 3.58
CA THR A 58 -6.06 5.13 4.78
C THR A 58 -4.78 5.54 5.50
N LEU A 59 -3.68 4.76 5.38
CA LEU A 59 -2.37 5.19 5.88
C LEU A 59 -1.81 6.38 5.09
N ASP A 60 -2.17 6.53 3.82
CA ASP A 60 -1.74 7.66 2.99
C ASP A 60 -2.36 9.01 3.43
N GLU A 61 -3.43 8.96 4.24
CA GLU A 61 -4.03 10.15 4.86
C GLU A 61 -3.20 10.66 6.05
N LEU A 62 -2.31 9.83 6.58
CA LEU A 62 -1.45 10.17 7.70
C LEU A 62 -0.06 10.60 7.22
N VAL A 63 0.58 11.44 8.00
CA VAL A 63 1.94 11.88 7.71
C VAL A 63 2.93 10.94 8.38
N SER A 64 3.83 10.33 7.60
CA SER A 64 4.92 9.52 8.13
C SER A 64 5.95 10.40 8.85
N PHE A 65 6.63 9.83 9.85
CA PHE A 65 7.53 10.62 10.70
C PHE A 65 8.76 11.19 9.97
N ASP A 66 9.22 10.56 8.90
CA ASP A 66 10.29 11.08 8.04
C ASP A 66 9.90 12.41 7.39
N LYS A 67 8.62 12.57 7.00
CA LYS A 67 8.08 13.76 6.33
C LYS A 67 7.71 14.91 7.28
N LEU A 68 7.62 14.66 8.59
CA LEU A 68 7.35 15.71 9.56
C LEU A 68 8.53 16.70 9.63
N VAL A 69 8.23 17.97 9.90
CA VAL A 69 9.27 18.98 10.14
C VAL A 69 10.07 18.64 11.40
N GLN A 70 11.35 19.02 11.43
CA GLN A 70 12.25 18.63 12.52
C GLN A 70 11.80 19.12 13.90
N THR A 71 11.12 20.26 13.95
CA THR A 71 10.61 20.87 15.19
C THR A 71 9.28 20.25 15.67
N HIS A 72 8.66 19.37 14.89
CA HIS A 72 7.37 18.77 15.25
C HIS A 72 7.48 17.95 16.53
N PRO A 73 6.59 18.14 17.53
CA PRO A 73 6.66 17.43 18.82
C PRO A 73 6.69 15.91 18.69
N ALA A 74 5.92 15.36 17.73
CA ALA A 74 5.91 13.93 17.47
C ALA A 74 7.28 13.42 16.97
N LYS A 75 7.97 14.19 16.13
CA LYS A 75 9.32 13.85 15.65
C LYS A 75 10.33 13.87 16.77
N GLN A 76 10.23 14.84 17.66
CA GLN A 76 11.06 14.92 18.87
C GLN A 76 10.83 13.71 19.81
N PHE A 77 9.60 13.22 19.87
CA PHE A 77 9.26 12.04 20.67
C PHE A 77 9.97 10.77 20.17
N VAL A 78 10.00 10.48 18.86
CA VAL A 78 10.72 9.32 18.30
C VAL A 78 12.24 9.50 18.42
N TYR A 79 12.75 10.72 18.25
CA TYR A 79 14.15 11.03 18.41
C TYR A 79 14.64 10.73 19.84
N LYS A 80 13.90 11.19 20.87
CA LYS A 80 14.21 10.91 22.29
C LYS A 80 14.17 9.42 22.64
N ARG A 81 13.54 8.58 21.82
CA ARG A 81 13.47 7.12 21.99
C ARG A 81 14.57 6.39 21.25
N LEU A 82 15.49 7.10 20.64
CA LEU A 82 16.62 6.55 19.91
C LEU A 82 16.18 5.62 18.76
N ILE A 83 15.00 5.88 18.18
CA ILE A 83 14.55 5.13 16.99
C ILE A 83 15.40 5.61 15.80
N PRO A 84 16.09 4.69 15.07
CA PRO A 84 16.92 5.05 13.94
C PRO A 84 16.09 5.75 12.84
N LYS A 85 16.68 6.78 12.22
CA LYS A 85 16.00 7.60 11.21
C LYS A 85 15.52 6.80 9.99
N GLU A 86 16.25 5.73 9.64
CA GLU A 86 15.93 4.80 8.56
C GLU A 86 14.62 4.05 8.75
N HIS A 87 14.02 4.12 9.94
CA HIS A 87 12.75 3.47 10.27
C HIS A 87 11.59 4.45 10.44
N TRP A 88 11.83 5.76 10.29
CA TRP A 88 10.80 6.77 10.54
C TRP A 88 9.69 6.79 9.47
N ASP A 89 9.96 6.30 8.29
CA ASP A 89 8.99 6.08 7.22
C ASP A 89 7.91 5.03 7.57
N LYS A 90 8.17 4.20 8.60
CA LYS A 90 7.30 3.09 9.03
C LYS A 90 6.32 3.47 10.13
N PHE A 91 6.41 4.69 10.64
CA PHE A 91 5.54 5.21 11.68
C PHE A 91 4.79 6.43 11.16
N TYR A 92 3.55 6.59 11.61
CA TYR A 92 2.70 7.67 11.15
C TYR A 92 2.20 8.51 12.33
N PHE A 93 2.08 9.80 12.11
CA PHE A 93 1.46 10.72 13.05
C PHE A 93 -0.04 10.81 12.73
N CYS A 94 -0.86 10.49 13.72
CA CYS A 94 -2.31 10.63 13.63
C CYS A 94 -2.75 11.68 14.65
N PRO A 95 -3.24 12.86 14.23
CA PRO A 95 -3.65 13.93 15.14
C PRO A 95 -4.95 13.62 15.86
N LYS A 96 -5.86 12.87 15.22
CA LYS A 96 -7.17 12.47 15.74
C LYS A 96 -7.36 10.97 15.54
N PHE A 97 -6.90 10.20 16.52
CA PHE A 97 -6.80 8.75 16.38
C PHE A 97 -8.16 8.05 16.35
N TYR A 98 -9.14 8.49 17.15
CA TYR A 98 -10.46 7.87 17.19
C TYR A 98 -11.26 8.18 15.93
N GLU A 99 -11.24 9.43 15.48
CA GLU A 99 -11.88 9.86 14.24
C GLU A 99 -11.33 9.07 13.04
N TRP A 100 -9.99 9.02 12.91
CA TRP A 100 -9.32 8.27 11.86
C TRP A 100 -9.59 6.75 11.95
N THR A 101 -9.60 6.17 13.15
CA THR A 101 -9.94 4.75 13.32
C THR A 101 -11.38 4.47 12.90
N ASN A 102 -12.32 5.34 13.22
CA ASN A 102 -13.73 5.17 12.83
C ASN A 102 -13.95 5.28 11.31
N SER A 103 -13.06 5.96 10.57
CA SER A 103 -13.12 5.95 9.10
C SER A 103 -12.76 4.58 8.50
N ILE A 104 -11.99 3.77 9.23
CA ILE A 104 -11.55 2.44 8.81
C ILE A 104 -12.47 1.35 9.37
N VAL A 105 -12.79 1.45 10.67
CA VAL A 105 -13.66 0.52 11.40
C VAL A 105 -14.80 1.33 12.01
N PRO A 106 -15.94 1.45 11.32
CA PRO A 106 -17.05 2.29 11.76
C PRO A 106 -17.50 1.97 13.18
N ASN A 107 -17.79 3.02 13.95
CA ASN A 107 -18.30 2.93 15.34
C ASN A 107 -17.36 2.22 16.33
N LYS A 108 -16.06 2.11 16.04
CA LYS A 108 -15.08 1.55 16.98
C LYS A 108 -14.97 2.38 18.26
N PHE A 109 -15.03 3.70 18.10
CA PHE A 109 -15.06 4.66 19.20
C PHE A 109 -16.35 5.48 19.14
N PRO A 110 -17.34 5.18 20.03
CA PRO A 110 -18.62 5.88 20.03
C PRO A 110 -18.50 7.36 20.46
N SER A 111 -17.49 7.68 21.28
CA SER A 111 -17.20 9.05 21.74
C SER A 111 -15.84 9.51 21.22
N LEU A 112 -15.79 10.72 20.69
CA LEU A 112 -14.57 11.40 20.27
C LEU A 112 -14.04 12.40 21.28
N ARG A 113 -14.62 12.45 22.50
CA ARG A 113 -14.28 13.45 23.54
C ARG A 113 -12.80 13.43 23.91
N ASP A 114 -12.23 12.21 24.04
CA ASP A 114 -10.84 12.00 24.47
C ASP A 114 -9.98 11.56 23.31
N ASP A 115 -10.25 12.10 22.13
CA ASP A 115 -9.45 11.81 20.96
C ASP A 115 -8.14 12.58 20.98
N HIS A 116 -7.06 11.86 21.22
CA HIS A 116 -5.71 12.39 21.35
C HIS A 116 -4.83 11.97 20.17
N PRO A 117 -3.82 12.79 19.85
CA PRO A 117 -2.82 12.40 18.83
C PRO A 117 -2.05 11.16 19.28
N ARG A 118 -1.80 10.25 18.34
CA ARG A 118 -1.07 9.00 18.57
C ARG A 118 -0.06 8.72 17.45
N VAL A 119 0.97 7.95 17.83
CA VAL A 119 1.81 7.26 16.84
C VAL A 119 1.04 6.06 16.33
N VAL A 120 0.86 5.94 15.02
CA VAL A 120 0.30 4.75 14.38
C VAL A 120 1.42 3.86 13.91
N ILE A 121 1.39 2.60 14.34
CA ILE A 121 2.34 1.54 14.01
C ILE A 121 1.56 0.48 13.23
N PRO A 122 1.73 0.37 11.91
CA PRO A 122 1.04 -0.62 11.10
C PRO A 122 1.64 -2.02 11.29
N PHE A 123 0.79 -3.04 11.16
CA PHE A 123 1.17 -4.45 11.11
C PHE A 123 0.83 -5.04 9.76
N TYR A 124 1.79 -5.74 9.19
CA TYR A 124 1.65 -6.43 7.91
C TYR A 124 1.82 -7.93 8.10
N ASP A 125 1.10 -8.72 7.30
CA ASP A 125 1.31 -10.16 7.24
C ASP A 125 2.59 -10.49 6.42
N ARG A 126 2.94 -11.77 6.33
CA ARG A 126 4.11 -12.22 5.55
C ARG A 126 4.06 -11.84 4.07
N ALA A 127 2.87 -11.69 3.52
CA ALA A 127 2.68 -11.27 2.13
C ALA A 127 2.76 -9.75 1.96
N GLY A 128 2.92 -9.00 3.08
CA GLY A 128 2.97 -7.54 3.11
C GLY A 128 1.59 -6.89 3.04
N ASN A 129 0.51 -7.59 3.39
CA ASN A 129 -0.81 -7.00 3.45
C ASN A 129 -1.04 -6.36 4.82
N PHE A 130 -1.51 -5.11 4.83
CA PHE A 130 -1.87 -4.38 6.04
C PHE A 130 -3.13 -4.97 6.67
N PHE A 131 -3.06 -5.46 7.90
CA PHE A 131 -4.18 -6.13 8.57
C PHE A 131 -4.51 -5.60 9.97
N ALA A 132 -3.65 -4.78 10.54
CA ALA A 132 -3.85 -4.20 11.86
C ALA A 132 -2.97 -2.96 12.06
N PHE A 133 -3.30 -2.15 13.05
CA PHE A 133 -2.43 -1.09 13.54
C PHE A 133 -2.51 -0.93 15.04
N GLN A 134 -1.49 -0.29 15.60
CA GLN A 134 -1.45 0.08 17.01
C GLN A 134 -1.26 1.58 17.15
N GLY A 135 -2.15 2.21 17.89
CA GLY A 135 -2.04 3.61 18.29
C GLY A 135 -1.34 3.73 19.63
N ARG A 136 -0.19 4.39 19.68
CA ARG A 136 0.56 4.65 20.90
C ARG A 136 0.42 6.11 21.32
N ALA A 137 0.02 6.34 22.56
CA ALA A 137 -0.07 7.68 23.14
C ALA A 137 1.32 8.33 23.28
N PHE A 138 1.39 9.66 23.10
CA PHE A 138 2.62 10.43 23.29
C PHE A 138 2.93 10.70 24.77
N GLY A 139 1.91 10.92 25.56
CA GLY A 139 2.01 11.32 26.95
C GLY A 139 1.51 10.28 27.95
N LYS A 140 0.68 10.73 28.89
CA LYS A 140 0.10 9.94 29.98
C LYS A 140 -1.31 9.41 29.68
N GLU A 141 -1.82 9.68 28.49
CA GLU A 141 -3.15 9.30 28.03
C GLU A 141 -3.37 7.78 28.14
N GLN A 142 -4.53 7.40 28.64
CA GLN A 142 -4.90 6.00 28.78
C GLN A 142 -6.00 5.61 27.77
N PRO A 143 -6.00 4.38 27.28
CA PRO A 143 -4.90 3.40 27.35
C PRO A 143 -3.68 3.84 26.53
N LYS A 144 -2.51 3.52 27.03
CA LYS A 144 -1.24 3.88 26.39
C LYS A 144 -1.08 3.28 25.01
N TYR A 145 -1.61 2.09 24.80
CA TYR A 145 -1.61 1.38 23.51
C TYR A 145 -3.03 0.92 23.18
N ILE A 146 -3.47 1.18 21.97
CA ILE A 146 -4.73 0.71 21.42
C ILE A 146 -4.41 -0.07 20.16
N THR A 147 -4.81 -1.33 20.07
CA THR A 147 -4.62 -2.16 18.88
C THR A 147 -5.95 -2.38 18.19
N ILE A 148 -5.97 -2.16 16.89
CA ILE A 148 -7.12 -2.39 16.00
C ILE A 148 -6.70 -3.43 14.97
N LYS A 149 -7.46 -4.51 14.85
CA LYS A 149 -7.28 -5.56 13.84
C LYS A 149 -8.49 -5.56 12.91
N PHE A 150 -8.26 -5.73 11.62
CA PHE A 150 -9.31 -5.95 10.62
C PHE A 150 -9.48 -7.43 10.32
N ASP A 151 -8.43 -8.23 10.56
CA ASP A 151 -8.40 -9.68 10.36
C ASP A 151 -7.92 -10.35 11.65
N GLU A 152 -8.88 -10.92 12.39
CA GLU A 152 -8.59 -11.60 13.67
C GLU A 152 -7.80 -12.90 13.50
N THR A 153 -7.77 -13.48 12.30
CA THR A 153 -7.05 -14.72 12.02
C THR A 153 -5.53 -14.53 11.99
N LYS A 154 -5.07 -13.29 11.78
CA LYS A 154 -3.64 -12.96 11.67
C LYS A 154 -2.99 -12.77 13.05
N GLN A 155 -1.75 -13.22 13.18
CA GLN A 155 -0.96 -13.00 14.38
C GLN A 155 -0.36 -11.60 14.40
N LYS A 156 -0.50 -10.89 15.53
CA LYS A 156 0.07 -9.55 15.72
C LYS A 156 1.57 -9.62 16.01
N ILE A 157 2.36 -9.74 14.97
CA ILE A 157 3.82 -9.71 15.03
C ILE A 157 4.31 -8.52 14.19
N TYR A 158 5.04 -7.60 14.81
CA TYR A 158 5.59 -6.44 14.12
C TYR A 158 6.81 -6.85 13.28
N GLY A 159 6.80 -6.44 12.00
CA GLY A 159 7.92 -6.71 11.09
C GLY A 159 7.95 -8.12 10.52
N LEU A 160 6.84 -8.87 10.62
CA LEU A 160 6.74 -10.24 10.08
C LEU A 160 7.01 -10.29 8.58
N GLU A 161 6.65 -9.25 7.84
CA GLU A 161 6.87 -9.09 6.40
C GLU A 161 8.35 -8.95 6.01
N ARG A 162 9.21 -8.64 6.99
CA ARG A 162 10.66 -8.41 6.80
C ARG A 162 11.53 -9.54 7.29
N LEU A 163 10.93 -10.56 7.92
CA LEU A 163 11.66 -11.70 8.44
C LEU A 163 12.16 -12.59 7.30
N ASP A 164 13.46 -12.73 7.21
CA ASP A 164 14.12 -13.73 6.38
C ASP A 164 14.35 -15.00 7.23
N LEU A 165 13.50 -16.00 7.03
CA LEU A 165 13.58 -17.26 7.80
C LEU A 165 14.79 -18.14 7.41
N ASN A 166 15.49 -17.78 6.34
CA ASN A 166 16.70 -18.49 5.92
C ASN A 166 17.95 -17.97 6.64
N LYS A 167 17.83 -16.86 7.37
CA LYS A 167 18.92 -16.32 8.18
C LYS A 167 18.79 -16.78 9.62
N PRO A 168 19.89 -17.24 10.24
CA PRO A 168 19.86 -17.58 11.66
C PRO A 168 19.51 -16.34 12.49
N VAL A 169 18.58 -16.51 13.42
CA VAL A 169 18.30 -15.50 14.45
C VAL A 169 19.42 -15.58 15.48
N MET A 170 20.19 -14.51 15.60
CA MET A 170 21.16 -14.36 16.69
C MET A 170 20.49 -13.80 17.92
#